data_02aea4fc896643e55b3acc721ff3611f
#
_entry.id   02aea4fc896643e55b3acc721ff3611f
#
_cell.length_a   1.000
_cell.length_b   1.000
_cell.length_c   1.000
_cell.angle_alpha   90.00
_cell.angle_beta   90.00
_cell.angle_gamma   90.00
#
_symmetry.space_group_name_H-M   'P 1'
#
loop_
_entity.id
_entity.type
_entity.pdbx_description
1 polymer ?
#
loop_
_entity_poly.entity_id
_entity_poly.type
_entity_poly.pdbx_seq_one_letter_code
_entity_poly.pdbx_strand_id
1 'polypeptide(L)'
;MDARFAILRRMNVPYRQIRASFTDEAITVYQAYDPAVAAPAVTAQRFVPPFKRERMTWIKPSFLWMMYRCGWAEKPGQTRVLAVDITREGFEWALGHSCLSHPDAGTDPTAWRNRLRESPVRIQWDPERDPHHNALPYRSIQVGLSGDAAARYADQWILGITDLTDRVHDVRQALRDGKDVTGMLPAERPYPLPAELARTVGASVTPDAG
;
A
#
# COMPACT_ATOMS: atom_id res chain seq x y z
N MET A 1 9.09 20.55 12.19
CA MET A 1 9.05 19.07 12.38
C MET A 1 7.64 18.74 12.79
N ASP A 2 6.93 17.97 11.96
CA ASP A 2 5.50 17.71 12.09
C ASP A 2 5.19 16.96 13.39
N ALA A 3 4.29 17.48 14.22
CA ALA A 3 3.97 16.96 15.55
C ALA A 3 3.47 15.50 15.51
N ARG A 4 2.71 15.10 14.49
CA ARG A 4 2.22 13.73 14.31
C ARG A 4 3.37 12.75 14.07
N PHE A 5 4.36 13.14 13.25
CA PHE A 5 5.53 12.30 12.97
C PHE A 5 6.51 12.27 14.14
N ALA A 6 6.58 13.35 14.92
CA ALA A 6 7.31 13.36 16.20
C ALA A 6 6.65 12.43 17.22
N ILE A 7 5.32 12.36 17.26
CA ILE A 7 4.54 11.44 18.09
C ILE A 7 4.74 10.00 17.62
N LEU A 8 4.64 9.72 16.31
CA LEU A 8 4.85 8.38 15.74
C LEU A 8 6.29 7.89 15.95
N ARG A 9 7.29 8.78 15.96
CA ARG A 9 8.67 8.44 16.35
C ARG A 9 8.82 8.09 17.82
N ARG A 10 7.94 8.62 18.70
CA ARG A 10 7.93 8.33 20.14
C ARG A 10 7.04 7.14 20.51
N MET A 11 6.05 6.80 19.68
CA MET A 11 5.26 5.58 19.87
C MET A 11 6.11 4.39 19.42
N ASN A 12 6.07 3.32 20.20
CA ASN A 12 6.71 2.05 19.86
C ASN A 12 5.89 1.35 18.75
N VAL A 13 5.95 1.90 17.53
CA VAL A 13 5.25 1.31 16.37
C VAL A 13 5.93 -0.02 16.05
N PRO A 14 5.19 -1.14 15.96
CA PRO A 14 5.76 -2.42 15.57
C PRO A 14 6.49 -2.33 14.24
N TYR A 15 7.63 -3.04 14.13
CA TYR A 15 8.54 -2.92 12.98
C TYR A 15 7.87 -3.20 11.63
N ARG A 16 6.98 -4.23 11.57
CA ARG A 16 6.15 -4.55 10.40
C ARG A 16 4.68 -4.49 10.81
N GLN A 17 4.05 -3.34 10.66
CA GLN A 17 2.64 -3.13 10.95
C GLN A 17 1.93 -2.57 9.74
N ILE A 18 0.83 -3.20 9.31
CA ILE A 18 -0.04 -2.64 8.27
C ILE A 18 -0.79 -1.46 8.86
N ARG A 19 -0.62 -0.29 8.24
CA ARG A 19 -1.38 0.93 8.54
C ARG A 19 -2.09 1.36 7.28
N ALA A 20 -3.37 1.69 7.40
CA ALA A 20 -4.23 2.03 6.27
C ALA A 20 -5.39 2.93 6.69
N SER A 21 -6.02 3.55 5.72
CA SER A 21 -7.39 4.04 5.83
C SER A 21 -8.33 2.88 5.51
N PHE A 22 -9.29 2.59 6.39
CA PHE A 22 -10.24 1.49 6.18
C PHE A 22 -11.55 1.70 6.93
N THR A 23 -12.60 1.05 6.46
CA THR A 23 -13.92 0.89 7.12
C THR A 23 -14.10 -0.58 7.50
N ASP A 24 -15.32 -0.96 7.88
CA ASP A 24 -15.62 -2.38 8.15
C ASP A 24 -15.66 -3.22 6.86
N GLU A 25 -15.92 -2.60 5.70
CA GLU A 25 -16.08 -3.26 4.41
C GLU A 25 -14.88 -3.06 3.48
N ALA A 26 -14.23 -1.92 3.55
CA ALA A 26 -13.22 -1.47 2.58
C ALA A 26 -11.87 -1.13 3.20
N ILE A 27 -10.81 -1.27 2.40
CA ILE A 27 -9.48 -0.72 2.66
C ILE A 27 -9.05 0.10 1.45
N THR A 28 -8.49 1.28 1.71
CA THR A 28 -7.91 2.14 0.66
C THR A 28 -6.47 1.72 0.39
N VAL A 29 -6.18 1.48 -0.89
CA VAL A 29 -4.82 1.26 -1.39
C VAL A 29 -4.46 2.27 -2.45
N TYR A 30 -3.17 2.60 -2.59
CA TYR A 30 -2.71 3.65 -3.50
C TYR A 30 -1.88 3.07 -4.63
N GLN A 31 -2.08 3.65 -5.82
CA GLN A 31 -1.32 3.36 -7.03
C GLN A 31 -1.07 4.67 -7.80
N ALA A 32 -0.06 4.68 -8.66
CA ALA A 32 0.19 5.81 -9.55
C ALA A 32 0.47 5.33 -10.97
N TYR A 33 -0.11 6.03 -11.94
CA TYR A 33 -0.08 5.66 -13.34
C TYR A 33 0.11 6.88 -14.25
N ASP A 34 0.38 6.59 -15.52
CA ASP A 34 0.23 7.55 -16.60
C ASP A 34 -1.24 7.95 -16.77
N PRO A 35 -1.55 9.20 -17.18
CA PRO A 35 -2.92 9.64 -17.47
C PRO A 35 -3.70 8.70 -18.41
N ALA A 36 -3.02 8.08 -19.37
CA ALA A 36 -3.66 7.16 -20.31
C ALA A 36 -4.26 5.92 -19.63
N VAL A 37 -3.72 5.50 -18.46
CA VAL A 37 -4.26 4.40 -17.65
C VAL A 37 -5.22 4.94 -16.58
N ALA A 38 -4.85 6.03 -15.91
CA ALA A 38 -5.61 6.52 -14.78
C ALA A 38 -6.98 7.09 -15.17
N ALA A 39 -7.05 7.93 -16.22
CA ALA A 39 -8.29 8.60 -16.59
C ALA A 39 -9.41 7.61 -16.99
N PRO A 40 -9.18 6.60 -17.85
CA PRO A 40 -10.19 5.58 -18.13
C PRO A 40 -10.58 4.76 -16.88
N ALA A 41 -9.63 4.47 -15.97
CA ALA A 41 -9.92 3.72 -14.76
C ALA A 41 -10.86 4.49 -13.82
N VAL A 42 -10.63 5.79 -13.63
CA VAL A 42 -11.49 6.66 -12.83
C VAL A 42 -12.89 6.77 -13.46
N THR A 43 -12.99 6.96 -14.77
CA THR A 43 -14.28 7.05 -15.46
C THR A 43 -15.07 5.74 -15.35
N ALA A 44 -14.42 4.60 -15.54
CA ALA A 44 -15.06 3.29 -15.51
C ALA A 44 -15.23 2.72 -14.09
N GLN A 45 -14.66 3.35 -13.07
CA GLN A 45 -14.59 2.88 -11.69
C GLN A 45 -14.00 1.45 -11.57
N ARG A 46 -13.11 1.10 -12.50
CA ARG A 46 -12.38 -0.17 -12.58
C ARG A 46 -11.21 -0.04 -13.54
N PHE A 47 -10.23 -0.92 -13.45
CA PHE A 47 -9.15 -0.93 -14.43
C PHE A 47 -9.61 -1.51 -15.77
N VAL A 48 -9.47 -0.70 -16.81
CA VAL A 48 -9.79 -1.02 -18.22
C VAL A 48 -8.54 -0.81 -19.08
N PRO A 49 -8.49 -1.34 -20.32
CA PRO A 49 -7.38 -1.06 -21.23
C PRO A 49 -7.10 0.47 -21.33
N PRO A 50 -5.83 0.89 -21.35
CA PRO A 50 -4.62 0.09 -21.57
C PRO A 50 -3.96 -0.49 -20.29
N PHE A 51 -4.67 -0.60 -19.18
CA PHE A 51 -4.16 -1.32 -18.01
C PHE A 51 -3.83 -2.77 -18.37
N LYS A 52 -2.60 -3.22 -18.03
CA LYS A 52 -2.09 -4.55 -18.40
C LYS A 52 -2.28 -5.53 -17.25
N ARG A 53 -3.22 -6.47 -17.39
CA ARG A 53 -3.57 -7.47 -16.38
C ARG A 53 -2.51 -8.57 -16.20
N GLU A 54 -1.73 -8.84 -17.27
CA GLU A 54 -0.67 -9.85 -17.29
C GLU A 54 0.58 -9.41 -16.52
N ARG A 55 0.71 -8.14 -16.22
CA ARG A 55 1.80 -7.61 -15.42
C ARG A 55 1.42 -7.61 -13.95
N MET A 56 2.38 -7.96 -13.09
CA MET A 56 2.22 -7.77 -11.66
C MET A 56 1.87 -6.31 -11.35
N THR A 57 0.75 -6.11 -10.66
CA THR A 57 0.37 -4.79 -10.14
C THR A 57 0.65 -4.71 -8.64
N TRP A 58 1.13 -3.56 -8.16
CA TRP A 58 1.50 -3.34 -6.78
C TRP A 58 0.55 -2.35 -6.12
N ILE A 59 -0.14 -2.79 -5.06
CA ILE A 59 -1.01 -1.97 -4.24
C ILE A 59 -0.33 -1.66 -2.89
N LYS A 60 -0.58 -0.46 -2.36
CA LYS A 60 0.10 0.07 -1.16
C LYS A 60 -0.89 0.75 -0.24
N PRO A 61 -1.11 0.23 0.98
CA PRO A 61 -2.01 0.89 1.94
C PRO A 61 -1.48 2.21 2.49
N SER A 62 -0.15 2.43 2.50
CA SER A 62 0.44 3.68 2.95
C SER A 62 0.47 4.73 1.83
N PHE A 63 -0.16 5.88 2.10
CA PHE A 63 -0.14 7.05 1.22
C PHE A 63 1.28 7.62 1.08
N LEU A 64 1.98 7.82 2.19
CA LEU A 64 3.30 8.45 2.15
C LEU A 64 4.36 7.58 1.47
N TRP A 65 4.29 6.25 1.65
CA TRP A 65 5.15 5.36 0.89
C TRP A 65 4.84 5.45 -0.63
N MET A 66 3.56 5.58 -1.01
CA MET A 66 3.20 5.79 -2.42
C MET A 66 3.71 7.15 -2.92
N MET A 67 3.63 8.23 -2.11
CA MET A 67 4.19 9.54 -2.48
C MET A 67 5.70 9.46 -2.72
N TYR A 68 6.43 8.79 -1.84
CA TYR A 68 7.85 8.50 -2.04
C TYR A 68 8.09 7.75 -3.37
N ARG A 69 7.28 6.73 -3.64
CA ARG A 69 7.43 5.87 -4.82
C ARG A 69 7.19 6.63 -6.12
N CYS A 70 6.19 7.50 -6.20
CA CYS A 70 5.84 8.29 -7.37
C CYS A 70 6.47 9.70 -7.40
N GLY A 71 7.22 10.08 -6.34
CA GLY A 71 7.82 11.42 -6.22
C GLY A 71 6.77 12.52 -6.20
N TRP A 72 5.69 12.36 -5.41
CA TRP A 72 4.57 13.31 -5.37
C TRP A 72 3.93 13.56 -6.75
N ALA A 73 3.70 12.48 -7.52
CA ALA A 73 3.17 12.52 -8.88
C ALA A 73 4.09 13.20 -9.93
N GLU A 74 5.38 13.36 -9.64
CA GLU A 74 6.34 14.01 -10.55
C GLU A 74 7.14 13.01 -11.41
N LYS A 75 7.14 11.71 -11.08
CA LYS A 75 7.89 10.70 -11.85
C LYS A 75 7.18 10.34 -13.15
N PRO A 76 7.91 10.23 -14.27
CA PRO A 76 7.34 9.81 -15.54
C PRO A 76 6.58 8.48 -15.41
N GLY A 77 5.39 8.41 -16.02
CA GLY A 77 4.51 7.24 -15.98
C GLY A 77 3.79 7.04 -14.63
N GLN A 78 3.95 7.96 -13.67
CA GLN A 78 3.35 7.91 -12.33
C GLN A 78 2.82 9.30 -11.92
N THR A 79 2.27 10.04 -12.87
CA THR A 79 1.84 11.44 -12.72
C THR A 79 0.39 11.59 -12.28
N ARG A 80 -0.36 10.48 -12.20
CA ARG A 80 -1.73 10.44 -11.66
C ARG A 80 -1.76 9.47 -10.50
N VAL A 81 -2.19 9.94 -9.33
CA VAL A 81 -2.26 9.14 -8.10
C VAL A 81 -3.70 8.75 -7.84
N LEU A 82 -3.94 7.46 -7.72
CA LEU A 82 -5.24 6.89 -7.46
C LEU A 82 -5.33 6.34 -6.04
N ALA A 83 -6.41 6.68 -5.33
CA ALA A 83 -6.92 5.92 -4.21
C ALA A 83 -7.91 4.90 -4.75
N VAL A 84 -7.68 3.64 -4.44
CA VAL A 84 -8.54 2.53 -4.85
C VAL A 84 -9.10 1.90 -3.58
N ASP A 85 -10.39 2.01 -3.38
CA ASP A 85 -11.07 1.31 -2.31
C ASP A 85 -11.38 -0.11 -2.77
N ILE A 86 -10.89 -1.09 -2.02
CA ILE A 86 -11.12 -2.50 -2.29
C ILE A 86 -11.77 -3.17 -1.08
N THR A 87 -12.45 -4.29 -1.32
CA THR A 87 -13.02 -5.07 -0.23
C THR A 87 -11.93 -5.56 0.72
N ARG A 88 -12.21 -5.52 2.04
CA ARG A 88 -11.29 -6.09 3.04
C ARG A 88 -11.10 -7.58 2.83
N GLU A 89 -12.18 -8.30 2.47
CA GLU A 89 -12.12 -9.72 2.12
C GLU A 89 -11.09 -10.00 1.01
N GLY A 90 -11.11 -9.20 -0.07
CA GLY A 90 -10.15 -9.32 -1.18
C GLY A 90 -8.72 -9.02 -0.75
N PHE A 91 -8.52 -7.99 0.08
CA PHE A 91 -7.21 -7.67 0.63
C PHE A 91 -6.68 -8.81 1.53
N GLU A 92 -7.50 -9.33 2.43
CA GLU A 92 -7.13 -10.42 3.34
C GLU A 92 -6.92 -11.74 2.59
N TRP A 93 -7.72 -12.00 1.54
CA TRP A 93 -7.47 -13.11 0.63
C TRP A 93 -6.08 -13.01 -0.02
N ALA A 94 -5.72 -11.81 -0.51
CA ALA A 94 -4.39 -11.59 -1.09
C ALA A 94 -3.27 -11.85 -0.08
N LEU A 95 -3.43 -11.41 1.16
CA LEU A 95 -2.45 -11.67 2.23
C LEU A 95 -2.31 -13.17 2.51
N GLY A 96 -3.43 -13.91 2.58
CA GLY A 96 -3.45 -15.35 2.83
C GLY A 96 -2.80 -16.19 1.71
N HIS A 97 -2.85 -15.71 0.46
CA HIS A 97 -2.28 -16.39 -0.72
C HIS A 97 -0.91 -15.84 -1.12
N SER A 98 -0.20 -15.24 -0.17
CA SER A 98 1.05 -14.54 -0.45
C SER A 98 2.32 -15.29 -0.05
N CYS A 99 3.42 -14.86 -0.65
CA CYS A 99 4.76 -15.20 -0.22
C CYS A 99 5.61 -13.93 -0.08
N LEU A 100 6.47 -13.88 0.94
CA LEU A 100 7.45 -12.79 1.08
C LEU A 100 8.40 -12.77 -0.13
N SER A 101 8.64 -11.58 -0.69
CA SER A 101 9.58 -11.38 -1.81
C SER A 101 11.04 -11.71 -1.44
N HIS A 102 11.36 -11.61 -0.15
CA HIS A 102 12.64 -12.01 0.42
C HIS A 102 12.38 -12.91 1.62
N PRO A 103 13.13 -14.01 1.78
CA PRO A 103 12.95 -14.91 2.91
C PRO A 103 13.36 -14.23 4.22
N ASP A 104 12.63 -14.50 5.29
CA ASP A 104 13.08 -14.15 6.62
C ASP A 104 14.25 -15.07 7.08
N ALA A 105 15.01 -14.61 8.08
CA ALA A 105 16.11 -15.39 8.63
C ALA A 105 15.63 -16.79 9.09
N GLY A 106 16.38 -17.82 8.75
CA GLY A 106 16.05 -19.22 9.09
C GLY A 106 15.07 -19.92 8.14
N THR A 107 14.58 -19.24 7.10
CA THR A 107 13.73 -19.87 6.08
C THR A 107 14.56 -20.78 5.17
N ASP A 108 14.13 -22.02 4.93
CA ASP A 108 14.75 -22.88 3.91
C ASP A 108 14.65 -22.25 2.53
N PRO A 109 15.79 -21.99 1.85
CA PRO A 109 15.80 -21.30 0.56
C PRO A 109 15.07 -22.06 -0.56
N THR A 110 15.02 -23.38 -0.50
CA THR A 110 14.36 -24.23 -1.51
C THR A 110 12.86 -24.20 -1.34
N ALA A 111 12.37 -24.41 -0.12
CA ALA A 111 10.96 -24.31 0.20
C ALA A 111 10.40 -22.90 -0.09
N TRP A 112 11.17 -21.85 0.25
CA TRP A 112 10.78 -20.47 -0.08
C TRP A 112 10.69 -20.23 -1.59
N ARG A 113 11.67 -20.65 -2.40
CA ARG A 113 11.64 -20.50 -3.86
C ARG A 113 10.45 -21.22 -4.50
N ASN A 114 10.11 -22.42 -4.02
CA ASN A 114 8.93 -23.15 -4.48
C ASN A 114 7.65 -22.36 -4.18
N ARG A 115 7.46 -21.98 -2.92
CA ARG A 115 6.33 -21.16 -2.48
C ARG A 115 6.25 -19.82 -3.25
N LEU A 116 7.39 -19.17 -3.51
CA LEU A 116 7.46 -17.93 -4.27
C LEU A 116 6.94 -18.11 -5.70
N ARG A 117 7.20 -19.24 -6.35
CA ARG A 117 6.70 -19.53 -7.71
C ARG A 117 5.20 -19.84 -7.75
N GLU A 118 4.70 -20.51 -6.74
CA GLU A 118 3.30 -20.97 -6.66
C GLU A 118 2.34 -19.86 -6.19
N SER A 119 2.83 -18.91 -5.40
CA SER A 119 1.98 -17.85 -4.84
C SER A 119 1.65 -16.78 -5.89
N PRO A 120 0.36 -16.44 -6.09
CA PRO A 120 -0.04 -15.37 -7.00
C PRO A 120 0.21 -13.97 -6.42
N VAL A 121 0.57 -13.89 -5.13
CA VAL A 121 0.77 -12.63 -4.41
C VAL A 121 2.18 -12.55 -3.83
N ARG A 122 2.80 -11.37 -3.93
CA ARG A 122 4.11 -11.04 -3.34
C ARG A 122 3.94 -10.02 -2.23
N ILE A 123 4.58 -10.24 -1.11
CA ILE A 123 4.67 -9.25 -0.02
C ILE A 123 6.09 -8.68 0.03
N GLN A 124 6.16 -7.37 0.09
CA GLN A 124 7.40 -6.65 0.35
C GLN A 124 7.20 -5.64 1.47
N TRP A 125 8.15 -5.58 2.41
CA TRP A 125 8.19 -4.62 3.49
C TRP A 125 9.32 -3.62 3.24
N ASP A 126 8.96 -2.37 2.99
CA ASP A 126 9.88 -1.28 2.74
C ASP A 126 9.92 -0.30 3.92
N PRO A 127 11.01 0.47 4.10
CA PRO A 127 10.99 1.53 5.10
C PRO A 127 9.85 2.50 4.85
N GLU A 128 8.98 2.71 5.86
CA GLU A 128 7.95 3.73 5.78
C GLU A 128 8.59 5.13 5.66
N ARG A 129 7.85 6.08 5.15
CA ARG A 129 8.35 7.43 4.86
C ARG A 129 7.58 8.51 5.62
N ASP A 130 8.29 9.57 5.96
CA ASP A 130 7.67 10.83 6.36
C ASP A 130 7.32 11.69 5.13
N PRO A 131 6.62 12.83 5.27
CA PRO A 131 6.27 13.70 4.14
C PRO A 131 7.47 14.25 3.36
N HIS A 132 8.66 14.28 3.97
CA HIS A 132 9.90 14.71 3.34
C HIS A 132 10.71 13.55 2.75
N HIS A 133 10.11 12.36 2.64
CA HIS A 133 10.73 11.15 2.14
C HIS A 133 11.84 10.54 3.00
N ASN A 134 12.03 11.01 4.25
CA ASN A 134 12.95 10.36 5.17
C ASN A 134 12.41 9.00 5.59
N ALA A 135 13.30 8.02 5.74
CA ALA A 135 12.93 6.70 6.22
C ALA A 135 12.54 6.74 7.70
N LEU A 136 11.44 6.07 8.04
CA LEU A 136 11.00 5.86 9.41
C LEU A 136 11.53 4.52 9.95
N PRO A 137 11.58 4.33 11.29
CA PRO A 137 12.15 3.13 11.91
C PRO A 137 11.28 1.88 11.79
N TYR A 138 10.11 1.98 11.18
CA TYR A 138 9.18 0.88 10.91
C TYR A 138 8.89 0.76 9.41
N ARG A 139 8.21 -0.30 9.02
CA ARG A 139 8.02 -0.65 7.63
C ARG A 139 6.57 -0.50 7.17
N SER A 140 6.43 -0.24 5.89
CA SER A 140 5.19 -0.24 5.14
C SER A 140 5.12 -1.47 4.24
N ILE A 141 3.92 -2.02 4.07
CA ILE A 141 3.68 -3.15 3.19
C ILE A 141 3.36 -2.69 1.77
N GLN A 142 3.87 -3.42 0.77
CA GLN A 142 3.31 -3.41 -0.56
C GLN A 142 2.96 -4.84 -0.99
N VAL A 143 1.86 -4.97 -1.70
CA VAL A 143 1.26 -6.23 -2.13
C VAL A 143 1.27 -6.29 -3.65
N GLY A 144 2.05 -7.20 -4.21
CA GLY A 144 2.17 -7.44 -5.65
C GLY A 144 1.21 -8.54 -6.06
N LEU A 145 0.27 -8.22 -6.95
CA LEU A 145 -0.77 -9.12 -7.44
C LEU A 145 -0.44 -9.58 -8.86
N SER A 146 -0.48 -10.87 -9.13
CA SER A 146 -0.26 -11.46 -10.45
C SER A 146 -1.27 -12.57 -10.74
N GLY A 147 -1.42 -12.93 -12.02
CA GLY A 147 -2.32 -14.01 -12.43
C GLY A 147 -3.75 -13.83 -11.89
N ASP A 148 -4.27 -14.86 -11.21
CA ASP A 148 -5.63 -14.86 -10.63
C ASP A 148 -5.84 -13.72 -9.62
N ALA A 149 -4.83 -13.38 -8.81
CA ALA A 149 -4.94 -12.28 -7.86
C ALA A 149 -5.11 -10.92 -8.56
N ALA A 150 -4.42 -10.68 -9.66
CA ALA A 150 -4.57 -9.45 -10.46
C ALA A 150 -5.94 -9.39 -11.15
N ALA A 151 -6.46 -10.53 -11.63
CA ALA A 151 -7.78 -10.62 -12.22
C ALA A 151 -8.88 -10.34 -11.17
N ARG A 152 -8.82 -10.99 -10.00
CA ARG A 152 -9.76 -10.73 -8.89
C ARG A 152 -9.72 -9.28 -8.44
N TYR A 153 -8.52 -8.71 -8.30
CA TYR A 153 -8.37 -7.30 -7.96
C TYR A 153 -9.12 -6.40 -8.92
N ALA A 154 -8.88 -6.56 -10.23
CA ALA A 154 -9.44 -5.69 -11.24
C ALA A 154 -10.96 -5.88 -11.47
N ASP A 155 -11.49 -7.10 -11.26
CA ASP A 155 -12.86 -7.46 -11.62
C ASP A 155 -13.82 -7.60 -10.43
N GLN A 156 -13.29 -7.87 -9.21
CA GLN A 156 -14.13 -8.26 -8.07
C GLN A 156 -13.93 -7.41 -6.82
N TRP A 157 -12.67 -6.95 -6.54
CA TRP A 157 -12.38 -6.32 -5.25
C TRP A 157 -12.58 -4.81 -5.24
N ILE A 158 -12.48 -4.14 -6.39
CA ILE A 158 -12.58 -2.68 -6.48
C ILE A 158 -14.02 -2.24 -6.22
N LEU A 159 -14.18 -1.37 -5.21
CA LEU A 159 -15.42 -0.72 -4.84
C LEU A 159 -15.51 0.69 -5.42
N GLY A 160 -14.35 1.36 -5.59
CA GLY A 160 -14.29 2.70 -6.13
C GLY A 160 -12.85 3.14 -6.44
N ILE A 161 -12.69 4.08 -7.36
CA ILE A 161 -11.41 4.69 -7.72
C ILE A 161 -11.55 6.21 -7.69
N THR A 162 -10.73 6.87 -6.87
CA THR A 162 -10.66 8.32 -6.77
C THR A 162 -9.30 8.82 -7.25
N ASP A 163 -9.28 9.82 -8.12
CA ASP A 163 -8.07 10.54 -8.48
C ASP A 163 -7.71 11.53 -7.38
N LEU A 164 -6.56 11.36 -6.77
CA LEU A 164 -6.03 12.23 -5.71
C LEU A 164 -4.97 13.22 -6.20
N THR A 165 -4.72 13.30 -7.50
CA THR A 165 -3.57 14.03 -8.05
C THR A 165 -3.54 15.49 -7.62
N ASP A 166 -4.68 16.18 -7.68
CA ASP A 166 -4.76 17.60 -7.27
C ASP A 166 -4.45 17.74 -5.78
N ARG A 167 -5.04 16.89 -4.92
CA ARG A 167 -4.74 16.85 -3.48
C ARG A 167 -3.26 16.55 -3.20
N VAL A 168 -2.64 15.67 -3.98
CA VAL A 168 -1.21 15.35 -3.88
C VAL A 168 -0.36 16.59 -4.19
N HIS A 169 -0.72 17.36 -5.21
CA HIS A 169 -0.04 18.60 -5.57
C HIS A 169 -0.20 19.68 -4.49
N ASP A 170 -1.41 19.81 -3.91
CA ASP A 170 -1.67 20.75 -2.81
C ASP A 170 -0.82 20.43 -1.57
N VAL A 171 -0.76 19.14 -1.18
CA VAL A 171 0.11 18.70 -0.08
C VAL A 171 1.57 18.98 -0.40
N ARG A 172 2.01 18.69 -1.63
CA ARG A 172 3.39 18.93 -2.06
C ARG A 172 3.74 20.42 -2.03
N GLN A 173 2.82 21.28 -2.48
CA GLN A 173 3.02 22.74 -2.42
C GLN A 173 3.09 23.24 -0.98
N ALA A 174 2.19 22.77 -0.11
CA ALA A 174 2.21 23.12 1.32
C ALA A 174 3.54 22.72 1.99
N LEU A 175 4.10 21.54 1.65
CA LEU A 175 5.42 21.12 2.11
C LEU A 175 6.54 22.05 1.63
N ARG A 176 6.50 22.46 0.38
CA ARG A 176 7.48 23.44 -0.19
C ARG A 176 7.40 24.79 0.51
N ASP A 177 6.20 25.20 0.90
CA ASP A 177 5.94 26.43 1.66
C ASP A 177 6.28 26.31 3.15
N GLY A 178 6.76 25.15 3.61
CA GLY A 178 7.09 24.89 5.02
C GLY A 178 5.89 24.78 5.95
N LYS A 179 4.68 24.54 5.41
CA LYS A 179 3.44 24.41 6.18
C LYS A 179 3.31 23.01 6.81
N ASP A 180 2.59 22.92 7.92
CA ASP A 180 2.17 21.64 8.48
C ASP A 180 1.10 21.00 7.56
N VAL A 181 1.37 19.78 7.11
CA VAL A 181 0.48 19.01 6.23
C VAL A 181 -0.27 17.90 6.94
N THR A 182 -0.13 17.78 8.26
CA THR A 182 -0.71 16.67 9.03
C THR A 182 -2.22 16.51 8.80
N GLY A 183 -2.95 17.61 8.77
CA GLY A 183 -4.39 17.63 8.52
C GLY A 183 -4.79 17.37 7.05
N MET A 184 -3.83 17.42 6.12
CA MET A 184 -4.06 17.17 4.69
C MET A 184 -3.85 15.70 4.30
N LEU A 185 -3.18 14.91 5.16
CA LEU A 185 -2.88 13.51 4.90
C LEU A 185 -4.06 12.61 5.23
N PRO A 186 -4.22 11.46 4.55
CA PRO A 186 -5.21 10.46 4.93
C PRO A 186 -5.01 9.98 6.38
N ALA A 187 -6.12 9.70 7.06
CA ALA A 187 -6.09 9.15 8.43
C ALA A 187 -5.83 7.64 8.37
N GLU A 188 -4.56 7.26 8.48
CA GLU A 188 -4.16 5.85 8.54
C GLU A 188 -4.01 5.39 9.98
N ARG A 189 -4.54 4.20 10.27
CA ARG A 189 -4.47 3.55 11.59
C ARG A 189 -4.03 2.10 11.46
N PRO A 190 -3.58 1.43 12.54
CA PRO A 190 -3.26 0.01 12.50
C PRO A 190 -4.42 -0.80 11.98
N TYR A 191 -4.16 -1.63 10.96
CA TYR A 191 -5.15 -2.55 10.40
C TYR A 191 -5.29 -3.78 11.31
N PRO A 192 -6.51 -4.16 11.71
CA PRO A 192 -6.75 -5.32 12.56
C PRO A 192 -6.51 -6.60 11.77
N LEU A 193 -5.28 -7.10 11.82
CA LEU A 193 -4.86 -8.25 11.04
C LEU A 193 -5.03 -9.54 11.85
N PRO A 194 -5.80 -10.55 11.36
CA PRO A 194 -5.87 -11.87 11.98
C PRO A 194 -4.47 -12.48 12.19
N ALA A 195 -4.28 -13.17 13.32
CA ALA A 195 -2.96 -13.68 13.71
C ALA A 195 -2.35 -14.64 12.66
N GLU A 196 -3.19 -15.41 11.97
CA GLU A 196 -2.75 -16.30 10.88
C GLU A 196 -2.19 -15.50 9.70
N LEU A 197 -2.91 -14.47 9.27
CA LEU A 197 -2.45 -13.59 8.20
C LEU A 197 -1.19 -12.81 8.61
N ALA A 198 -1.11 -12.37 9.87
CA ALA A 198 0.09 -11.72 10.39
C ALA A 198 1.32 -12.62 10.24
N ARG A 199 1.20 -13.91 10.59
CA ARG A 199 2.28 -14.89 10.38
C ARG A 199 2.63 -15.08 8.91
N THR A 200 1.61 -15.18 8.04
CA THR A 200 1.81 -15.39 6.59
C THR A 200 2.60 -14.25 5.96
N VAL A 201 2.30 -13.00 6.31
CA VAL A 201 2.98 -11.83 5.75
C VAL A 201 4.22 -11.39 6.55
N GLY A 202 4.57 -12.07 7.63
CA GLY A 202 5.68 -11.72 8.51
C GLY A 202 5.47 -10.39 9.23
N ALA A 203 4.23 -10.02 9.55
CA ALA A 203 3.94 -8.83 10.35
C ALA A 203 4.37 -9.04 11.81
N SER A 204 4.77 -7.95 12.48
CA SER A 204 5.06 -7.97 13.91
C SER A 204 3.75 -8.25 14.66
N VAL A 205 3.76 -9.28 15.48
CA VAL A 205 2.64 -9.55 16.40
C VAL A 205 2.69 -8.50 17.50
N THR A 206 1.65 -7.66 17.60
CA THR A 206 1.48 -6.83 18.80
C THR A 206 1.03 -7.79 19.89
N PRO A 207 1.70 -7.85 21.06
CA PRO A 207 1.13 -8.56 22.20
C PRO A 207 -0.26 -7.97 22.48
N ASP A 208 -1.26 -8.83 22.61
CA ASP A 208 -2.59 -8.38 23.04
C ASP A 208 -2.41 -7.53 24.29
N ALA A 209 -2.91 -6.28 24.23
CA ALA A 209 -3.05 -5.47 25.43
C ALA A 209 -4.15 -6.14 26.26
N GLY A 210 -3.73 -7.03 27.21
CA GLY A 210 -4.58 -7.65 28.21
C GLY A 210 -5.18 -6.62 29.17
#